data_ddb274160bae3e4e95251c74674a8497
#
_entry.id   ddb274160bae3e4e95251c74674a8497
#
_cell.length_a   1.000
_cell.length_b   1.000
_cell.length_c   1.000
_cell.angle_alpha   90.00
_cell.angle_beta   90.00
_cell.angle_gamma   90.00
#
_symmetry.space_group_name_H-M   'P 1'
#
loop_
_entity.id
_entity.type
_entity.pdbx_description
1 polymer ?
#
loop_
_entity_poly.entity_id
_entity_poly.type
_entity_poly.pdbx_seq_one_letter_code
_entity_poly.pdbx_strand_id
1 'polypeptide(L)'
;MRYTNKQIQELDRVSRLKIINSITGIKPANLVGTIDDEGKTNLAIFSSVVHLGSNPPLLGFISRPRRLKFGHTYTNIQKTGQYTINHIHPEFIKKAHYTSAKFDSEVSEFERCKLTEEYQANFKAPFVKESNLKIGMCFKESLDIKNNGLIPKGSLAIISSFLYES
;
A
#
# COMPACT_ATOMS: atom_id res chain seq x y z
N MET A 1 18.09 -7.47 23.99
CA MET A 1 17.08 -8.54 23.85
C MET A 1 17.58 -9.50 22.78
N ARG A 2 17.60 -10.80 23.04
CA ARG A 2 18.11 -11.81 22.10
C ARG A 2 17.07 -12.92 21.98
N TYR A 3 16.68 -13.23 20.74
CA TYR A 3 15.76 -14.33 20.42
C TYR A 3 16.39 -15.26 19.40
N THR A 4 16.21 -16.56 19.58
CA THR A 4 16.47 -17.56 18.54
C THR A 4 15.26 -17.63 17.61
N ASN A 5 15.45 -18.20 16.40
CA ASN A 5 14.35 -18.41 15.46
C ASN A 5 13.22 -19.25 16.07
N LYS A 6 13.56 -20.30 16.83
CA LYS A 6 12.60 -21.15 17.54
C LYS A 6 11.74 -20.32 18.52
N GLN A 7 12.38 -19.50 19.35
CA GLN A 7 11.67 -18.64 20.30
C GLN A 7 10.74 -17.64 19.61
N ILE A 8 11.13 -17.07 18.47
CA ILE A 8 10.24 -16.18 17.70
C ILE A 8 9.02 -16.93 17.18
N GLN A 9 9.20 -18.18 16.70
CA GLN A 9 8.10 -18.99 16.20
C GLN A 9 7.11 -19.42 17.31
N GLU A 10 7.61 -19.64 18.52
CA GLU A 10 6.83 -20.05 19.69
C GLU A 10 6.07 -18.88 20.35
N LEU A 11 6.39 -17.63 19.99
CA LEU A 11 5.64 -16.46 20.48
C LEU A 11 4.19 -16.49 20.03
N ASP A 12 3.30 -16.00 20.86
CA ASP A 12 1.94 -15.70 20.47
C ASP A 12 1.91 -14.76 19.25
N ARG A 13 0.81 -14.78 18.51
CA ARG A 13 0.67 -14.02 17.27
C ARG A 13 0.90 -12.52 17.44
N VAL A 14 0.40 -11.94 18.53
CA VAL A 14 0.47 -10.48 18.77
C VAL A 14 1.90 -10.06 19.09
N SER A 15 2.56 -10.76 20.01
CA SER A 15 3.95 -10.52 20.40
C SER A 15 4.90 -10.68 19.22
N ARG A 16 4.74 -11.74 18.43
CA ARG A 16 5.51 -11.95 17.21
C ARG A 16 5.33 -10.82 16.21
N LEU A 17 4.10 -10.38 15.95
CA LEU A 17 3.82 -9.26 15.04
C LEU A 17 4.46 -7.95 15.52
N LYS A 18 4.39 -7.66 16.81
CA LYS A 18 5.03 -6.46 17.39
C LYS A 18 6.54 -6.47 17.16
N ILE A 19 7.21 -7.57 17.47
CA ILE A 19 8.66 -7.72 17.29
C ILE A 19 9.03 -7.57 15.81
N ILE A 20 8.44 -8.38 14.94
CA ILE A 20 8.79 -8.38 13.50
C ILE A 20 8.48 -7.03 12.84
N ASN A 21 7.39 -6.37 13.22
CA ASN A 21 7.08 -5.05 12.69
C ASN A 21 8.03 -3.95 13.20
N SER A 22 8.68 -4.14 14.34
CA SER A 22 9.58 -3.14 14.93
C SER A 22 11.03 -3.28 14.47
N ILE A 23 11.46 -4.47 14.05
CA ILE A 23 12.87 -4.77 13.69
C ILE A 23 13.38 -3.87 12.55
N THR A 24 12.52 -3.51 11.61
CA THR A 24 12.90 -2.68 10.46
C THR A 24 13.03 -1.18 10.78
N GLY A 25 12.85 -0.80 12.05
CA GLY A 25 12.86 0.60 12.47
C GLY A 25 11.62 1.38 12.05
N ILE A 26 11.77 2.69 11.88
CA ILE A 26 10.67 3.58 11.48
C ILE A 26 10.26 3.25 10.06
N LYS A 27 8.98 2.93 9.86
CA LYS A 27 8.40 2.66 8.55
C LYS A 27 7.65 3.87 8.03
N PRO A 28 7.84 4.25 6.76
CA PRO A 28 6.99 5.25 6.15
C PRO A 28 5.57 4.69 6.04
N ALA A 29 4.58 5.48 6.43
CA ALA A 29 3.18 5.17 6.18
C ALA A 29 2.68 6.02 5.02
N ASN A 30 2.08 5.37 4.02
CA ASN A 30 1.60 6.01 2.81
C ASN A 30 0.18 5.56 2.50
N LEU A 31 -0.62 6.43 1.90
CA LEU A 31 -1.88 6.08 1.30
C LEU A 31 -1.68 5.77 -0.18
N VAL A 32 -2.17 4.62 -0.62
CA VAL A 32 -2.17 4.22 -2.03
C VAL A 32 -3.58 4.42 -2.57
N GLY A 33 -3.71 5.35 -3.50
CA GLY A 33 -4.96 5.63 -4.22
C GLY A 33 -5.02 4.85 -5.53
N THR A 34 -6.12 4.21 -5.81
CA THR A 34 -6.38 3.46 -7.03
C THR A 34 -7.80 3.69 -7.52
N ILE A 35 -8.04 3.36 -8.78
CA ILE A 35 -9.36 3.41 -9.41
C ILE A 35 -9.55 2.13 -10.22
N ASP A 36 -10.76 1.63 -10.31
CA ASP A 36 -11.08 0.51 -11.18
C ASP A 36 -11.52 0.97 -12.59
N ASP A 37 -11.87 0.01 -13.43
CA ASP A 37 -12.34 0.25 -14.80
C ASP A 37 -13.75 0.88 -14.86
N GLU A 38 -14.52 0.83 -13.78
CA GLU A 38 -15.84 1.45 -13.64
C GLU A 38 -15.79 2.87 -13.04
N GLY A 39 -14.58 3.34 -12.69
CA GLY A 39 -14.38 4.66 -12.09
C GLY A 39 -14.50 4.69 -10.56
N LYS A 40 -14.59 3.53 -9.91
CA LYS A 40 -14.69 3.43 -8.47
C LYS A 40 -13.32 3.55 -7.81
N THR A 41 -13.18 4.49 -6.91
CA THR A 41 -11.94 4.76 -6.20
C THR A 41 -11.75 3.85 -4.99
N ASN A 42 -10.49 3.57 -4.66
CA ASN A 42 -10.11 2.86 -3.45
C ASN A 42 -8.87 3.51 -2.84
N LEU A 43 -8.82 3.59 -1.53
CA LEU A 43 -7.72 4.15 -0.77
C LEU A 43 -7.30 3.23 0.36
N ALA A 44 -6.04 2.86 0.42
CA ALA A 44 -5.54 1.95 1.43
C ALA A 44 -4.17 2.38 1.98
N ILE A 45 -3.97 2.20 3.30
CA ILE A 45 -2.70 2.50 3.95
C ILE A 45 -1.70 1.35 3.79
N PHE A 46 -0.46 1.70 3.43
CA PHE A 46 0.68 0.79 3.31
C PHE A 46 1.89 1.32 4.08
N SER A 47 2.54 0.42 4.84
CA SER A 47 3.78 0.71 5.56
C SER A 47 4.99 -0.02 4.97
N SER A 48 4.85 -0.55 3.77
CA SER A 48 5.87 -1.35 3.10
C SER A 48 6.41 -0.71 1.83
N VAL A 49 6.17 0.59 1.62
CA VAL A 49 6.75 1.32 0.48
C VAL A 49 8.25 1.44 0.70
N VAL A 50 9.01 1.03 -0.32
CA VAL A 50 10.47 1.02 -0.29
C VAL A 50 11.04 1.57 -1.60
N HIS A 51 12.21 2.19 -1.50
CA HIS A 51 13.01 2.60 -2.65
C HIS A 51 13.72 1.37 -3.24
N LEU A 52 13.67 1.20 -4.55
CA LEU A 52 14.30 0.10 -5.27
C LEU A 52 15.42 0.57 -6.21
N GLY A 53 15.31 1.76 -6.76
CA GLY A 53 16.32 2.31 -7.66
C GLY A 53 16.09 3.79 -7.95
N SER A 54 17.18 4.49 -8.30
CA SER A 54 17.16 5.93 -8.61
C SER A 54 17.29 6.21 -10.11
N ASN A 55 17.84 5.27 -10.86
CA ASN A 55 17.97 5.37 -12.32
C ASN A 55 17.83 3.98 -12.97
N PRO A 56 16.66 3.62 -13.49
CA PRO A 56 15.40 4.38 -13.42
C PRO A 56 14.87 4.50 -11.98
N PRO A 57 14.06 5.55 -11.69
CA PRO A 57 13.47 5.70 -10.37
C PRO A 57 12.35 4.67 -10.18
N LEU A 58 12.56 3.79 -9.22
CA LEU A 58 11.65 2.69 -8.90
C LEU A 58 11.28 2.69 -7.42
N LEU A 59 9.99 2.53 -7.15
CA LEU A 59 9.46 2.22 -5.83
C LEU A 59 8.74 0.89 -5.86
N GLY A 60 8.65 0.26 -4.69
CA GLY A 60 7.87 -0.95 -4.53
C GLY A 60 7.15 -0.99 -3.19
N PHE A 61 6.14 -1.84 -3.10
CA PHE A 61 5.47 -2.13 -1.83
C PHE A 61 4.91 -3.56 -1.82
N ILE A 62 4.59 -4.06 -0.64
CA ILE A 62 4.05 -5.42 -0.46
C ILE A 62 2.53 -5.37 -0.39
N SER A 63 1.88 -5.99 -1.38
CA SER A 63 0.45 -6.28 -1.33
C SER A 63 0.22 -7.66 -0.73
N ARG A 64 -0.64 -7.75 0.29
CA ARG A 64 -1.00 -9.00 0.96
C ARG A 64 -2.40 -9.43 0.54
N PRO A 65 -2.65 -10.73 0.28
CA PRO A 65 -3.98 -11.21 -0.06
C PRO A 65 -4.93 -11.07 1.13
N ARG A 66 -6.19 -10.74 0.85
CA ARG A 66 -7.28 -10.82 1.83
C ARG A 66 -8.02 -12.15 1.66
N ARG A 67 -7.89 -13.09 2.61
CA ARG A 67 -8.67 -14.36 2.65
C ARG A 67 -8.73 -15.08 1.28
N LEU A 68 -7.60 -15.32 0.64
CA LEU A 68 -7.49 -16.00 -0.67
C LEU A 68 -7.89 -15.15 -1.89
N LYS A 69 -8.24 -13.87 -1.73
CA LYS A 69 -8.46 -12.92 -2.83
C LYS A 69 -7.46 -11.78 -2.73
N PHE A 70 -7.04 -11.25 -3.85
CA PHE A 70 -6.29 -9.99 -3.89
C PHE A 70 -7.19 -8.84 -3.42
N GLY A 71 -6.63 -7.87 -2.70
CA GLY A 71 -7.36 -6.66 -2.32
C GLY A 71 -7.63 -5.77 -3.52
N HIS A 72 -8.62 -4.88 -3.42
CA HIS A 72 -9.02 -3.96 -4.48
C HIS A 72 -7.82 -3.18 -5.04
N THR A 73 -6.91 -2.71 -4.17
CA THR A 73 -5.70 -1.99 -4.58
C THR A 73 -4.90 -2.73 -5.66
N TYR A 74 -4.57 -4.01 -5.44
CA TYR A 74 -3.81 -4.78 -6.43
C TYR A 74 -4.60 -5.05 -7.71
N THR A 75 -5.86 -5.43 -7.56
CA THR A 75 -6.75 -5.67 -8.72
C THR A 75 -6.88 -4.44 -9.59
N ASN A 76 -7.06 -3.26 -8.99
CA ASN A 76 -7.15 -2.00 -9.70
C ASN A 76 -5.82 -1.66 -10.40
N ILE A 77 -4.68 -1.83 -9.71
CA ILE A 77 -3.35 -1.60 -10.31
C ILE A 77 -3.12 -2.49 -11.53
N GLN A 78 -3.49 -3.77 -11.46
CA GLN A 78 -3.35 -4.69 -12.60
C GLN A 78 -4.21 -4.27 -13.80
N LYS A 79 -5.43 -3.79 -13.55
CA LYS A 79 -6.37 -3.39 -14.61
C LYS A 79 -6.00 -2.04 -15.23
N THR A 80 -5.67 -1.06 -14.42
CA THR A 80 -5.49 0.33 -14.87
C THR A 80 -4.03 0.71 -15.16
N GLY A 81 -3.09 -0.04 -14.60
CA GLY A 81 -1.65 0.24 -14.71
C GLY A 81 -1.18 1.48 -13.93
N GLN A 82 -2.08 2.19 -13.25
CA GLN A 82 -1.79 3.45 -12.56
C GLN A 82 -2.28 3.44 -11.12
N TYR A 83 -1.53 4.12 -10.25
CA TYR A 83 -1.92 4.34 -8.87
C TYR A 83 -1.13 5.51 -8.27
N THR A 84 -1.55 6.01 -7.12
CA THR A 84 -0.86 7.10 -6.42
C THR A 84 -0.26 6.63 -5.11
N ILE A 85 0.86 7.24 -4.73
CA ILE A 85 1.43 7.16 -3.39
C ILE A 85 1.32 8.55 -2.76
N ASN A 86 0.71 8.64 -1.59
CA ASN A 86 0.44 9.90 -0.91
C ASN A 86 1.01 9.82 0.51
N HIS A 87 1.92 10.72 0.87
CA HIS A 87 2.51 10.75 2.19
C HIS A 87 1.49 11.22 3.23
N ILE A 88 1.53 10.59 4.39
CA ILE A 88 0.62 10.92 5.49
C ILE A 88 1.21 12.04 6.33
N HIS A 89 0.47 13.13 6.47
CA HIS A 89 0.79 14.23 7.37
C HIS A 89 0.17 13.98 8.76
N PRO A 90 0.80 14.42 9.87
CA PRO A 90 0.27 14.26 11.22
C PRO A 90 -1.17 14.74 11.41
N GLU A 91 -1.59 15.79 10.71
CA GLU A 91 -2.93 16.37 10.83
C GLU A 91 -4.06 15.41 10.42
N PHE A 92 -3.80 14.47 9.51
CA PHE A 92 -4.81 13.50 9.08
C PHE A 92 -4.44 12.04 9.37
N ILE A 93 -3.46 11.78 10.24
CA ILE A 93 -3.00 10.42 10.56
C ILE A 93 -4.13 9.49 11.04
N LYS A 94 -5.10 10.02 11.81
CA LYS A 94 -6.26 9.23 12.27
C LYS A 94 -7.15 8.82 11.10
N LYS A 95 -7.42 9.73 10.17
CA LYS A 95 -8.17 9.44 8.95
C LYS A 95 -7.45 8.40 8.09
N ALA A 96 -6.15 8.58 7.87
CA ALA A 96 -5.32 7.66 7.13
C ALA A 96 -5.29 6.25 7.77
N HIS A 97 -5.15 6.16 9.08
CA HIS A 97 -5.21 4.87 9.79
C HIS A 97 -6.56 4.18 9.61
N TYR A 98 -7.64 4.94 9.58
CA TYR A 98 -9.00 4.39 9.42
C TYR A 98 -9.21 3.71 8.06
N THR A 99 -8.46 4.04 7.01
CA THR A 99 -8.51 3.32 5.72
C THR A 99 -8.06 1.85 5.83
N SER A 100 -7.45 1.44 6.96
CA SER A 100 -7.12 0.04 7.23
C SER A 100 -8.33 -0.80 7.68
N ALA A 101 -9.46 -0.17 7.99
CA ALA A 101 -10.69 -0.87 8.37
C ALA A 101 -11.19 -1.72 7.18
N LYS A 102 -11.93 -2.76 7.52
CA LYS A 102 -12.54 -3.63 6.49
C LYS A 102 -13.87 -3.01 6.06
N PHE A 103 -13.83 -2.22 5.02
CA PHE A 103 -15.03 -1.74 4.37
C PHE A 103 -15.51 -2.74 3.31
N ASP A 104 -16.81 -2.73 3.04
CA ASP A 104 -17.39 -3.46 1.91
C ASP A 104 -16.95 -2.81 0.60
N SER A 105 -16.99 -3.59 -0.49
CA SER A 105 -16.56 -3.13 -1.82
C SER A 105 -17.32 -1.91 -2.33
N GLU A 106 -18.52 -1.69 -1.83
CA GLU A 106 -19.39 -0.58 -2.23
C GLU A 106 -19.08 0.74 -1.50
N VAL A 107 -18.19 0.71 -0.53
CA VAL A 107 -17.87 1.89 0.30
C VAL A 107 -16.57 2.52 -0.18
N SER A 108 -16.60 3.80 -0.56
CA SER A 108 -15.40 4.59 -0.83
C SER A 108 -14.67 4.91 0.49
N GLU A 109 -13.41 4.49 0.59
CA GLU A 109 -12.56 4.86 1.72
C GLU A 109 -12.30 6.36 1.78
N PHE A 110 -12.27 7.06 0.64
CA PHE A 110 -12.16 8.53 0.61
C PHE A 110 -13.30 9.18 1.36
N GLU A 111 -14.54 8.84 1.01
CA GLU A 111 -15.73 9.38 1.68
C GLU A 111 -15.79 8.99 3.16
N ARG A 112 -15.60 7.69 3.43
CA ARG A 112 -15.74 7.15 4.79
C ARG A 112 -14.69 7.71 5.76
N CYS A 113 -13.50 7.93 5.28
CA CYS A 113 -12.40 8.51 6.06
C CYS A 113 -12.35 10.05 5.98
N LYS A 114 -13.26 10.68 5.24
CA LYS A 114 -13.30 12.14 5.04
C LYS A 114 -11.96 12.68 4.51
N LEU A 115 -11.43 12.01 3.49
CA LEU A 115 -10.30 12.44 2.70
C LEU A 115 -10.80 12.86 1.33
N THR A 116 -10.14 13.86 0.73
CA THR A 116 -10.59 14.47 -0.52
C THR A 116 -9.80 13.93 -1.68
N GLU A 117 -10.51 13.48 -2.72
CA GLU A 117 -9.89 13.10 -3.98
C GLU A 117 -9.40 14.34 -4.72
N GLU A 118 -8.23 14.22 -5.33
CA GLU A 118 -7.65 15.21 -6.23
C GLU A 118 -7.17 14.51 -7.49
N TYR A 119 -7.45 15.08 -8.65
CA TYR A 119 -7.04 14.51 -9.93
C TYR A 119 -6.09 15.44 -10.66
N GLN A 120 -5.14 14.87 -11.39
CA GLN A 120 -4.26 15.60 -12.29
C GLN A 120 -4.59 15.24 -13.73
N ALA A 121 -4.30 16.17 -14.66
CA ALA A 121 -4.52 15.95 -16.08
C ALA A 121 -3.77 14.67 -16.55
N ASN A 122 -4.44 13.88 -17.38
CA ASN A 122 -3.89 12.63 -17.94
C ASN A 122 -3.56 11.51 -16.94
N PHE A 123 -4.01 11.63 -15.68
CA PHE A 123 -3.79 10.61 -14.67
C PHE A 123 -5.12 10.15 -14.04
N LYS A 124 -5.40 8.85 -14.15
CA LYS A 124 -6.72 8.31 -13.77
C LYS A 124 -6.88 8.10 -12.26
N ALA A 125 -5.83 7.64 -11.59
CA ALA A 125 -5.92 7.32 -10.18
C ALA A 125 -5.97 8.57 -9.29
N PRO A 126 -6.81 8.60 -8.23
CA PRO A 126 -6.97 9.75 -7.36
C PRO A 126 -5.76 9.95 -6.45
N PHE A 127 -5.37 11.20 -6.28
CA PHE A 127 -4.46 11.65 -5.22
C PHE A 127 -5.25 12.04 -3.97
N VAL A 128 -4.59 12.05 -2.83
CA VAL A 128 -5.16 12.58 -1.58
C VAL A 128 -4.83 14.06 -1.47
N LYS A 129 -5.83 14.93 -1.53
CA LYS A 129 -5.65 16.39 -1.53
C LYS A 129 -4.89 16.89 -0.31
N GLU A 130 -5.13 16.29 0.85
CA GLU A 130 -4.51 16.63 2.13
C GLU A 130 -3.02 16.27 2.20
N SER A 131 -2.51 15.46 1.28
CA SER A 131 -1.11 15.05 1.26
C SER A 131 -0.22 16.14 0.67
N ASN A 132 0.89 16.46 1.34
CA ASN A 132 1.87 17.44 0.88
C ASN A 132 2.81 16.90 -0.19
N LEU A 133 3.06 15.58 -0.18
CA LEU A 133 3.87 14.90 -1.19
C LEU A 133 3.04 13.76 -1.80
N LYS A 134 2.82 13.86 -3.08
CA LYS A 134 1.99 12.95 -3.88
C LYS A 134 2.79 12.51 -5.11
N ILE A 135 2.70 11.22 -5.43
CA ILE A 135 3.47 10.63 -6.52
C ILE A 135 2.54 9.80 -7.38
N GLY A 136 2.48 10.09 -8.68
CA GLY A 136 1.83 9.24 -9.67
C GLY A 136 2.76 8.10 -10.06
N MET A 137 2.25 6.88 -10.07
CA MET A 137 3.00 5.66 -10.31
C MET A 137 2.43 4.88 -11.49
N CYS A 138 3.34 4.36 -12.33
CA CYS A 138 3.03 3.41 -13.39
C CYS A 138 3.50 2.02 -13.00
N PHE A 139 2.58 1.07 -12.96
CA PHE A 139 2.86 -0.34 -12.67
C PHE A 139 3.82 -0.93 -13.70
N LYS A 140 4.82 -1.65 -13.26
CA LYS A 140 5.78 -2.37 -14.12
C LYS A 140 5.60 -3.88 -14.01
N GLU A 141 5.73 -4.40 -12.81
CA GLU A 141 5.63 -5.84 -12.58
C GLU A 141 5.24 -6.16 -11.13
N SER A 142 4.84 -7.39 -10.91
CA SER A 142 4.66 -7.94 -9.57
C SER A 142 5.39 -9.26 -9.43
N LEU A 143 6.07 -9.44 -8.30
CA LEU A 143 6.82 -10.64 -7.98
C LEU A 143 6.16 -11.39 -6.83
N ASP A 144 5.95 -12.69 -7.02
CA ASP A 144 5.48 -13.57 -5.94
C ASP A 144 6.54 -13.71 -4.86
N ILE A 145 6.17 -13.33 -3.64
CA ILE A 145 7.00 -13.59 -2.48
C ILE A 145 6.77 -15.04 -2.06
N LYS A 146 7.70 -15.91 -2.44
CA LYS A 146 7.66 -17.33 -2.07
C LYS A 146 7.65 -17.48 -0.55
N ASN A 147 6.63 -18.12 -0.06
CA ASN A 147 6.33 -18.21 1.36
C ASN A 147 7.19 -19.26 2.05
N ASN A 148 7.91 -18.83 3.06
CA ASN A 148 8.59 -19.70 4.03
C ASN A 148 7.80 -19.87 5.35
N GLY A 149 6.49 -19.64 5.33
CA GLY A 149 5.60 -19.74 6.49
C GLY A 149 5.38 -18.44 7.27
N LEU A 150 6.15 -17.37 6.98
CA LEU A 150 6.09 -16.10 7.72
C LEU A 150 5.24 -15.04 7.04
N ILE A 151 5.04 -15.15 5.73
CA ILE A 151 4.25 -14.22 4.92
C ILE A 151 3.01 -14.95 4.41
N PRO A 152 1.83 -14.32 4.37
CA PRO A 152 0.63 -14.96 3.80
C PRO A 152 0.89 -15.43 2.37
N LYS A 153 0.46 -16.65 2.02
CA LYS A 153 0.53 -17.17 0.65
C LYS A 153 -0.11 -16.17 -0.31
N GLY A 154 0.53 -15.92 -1.46
CA GLY A 154 0.07 -14.95 -2.45
C GLY A 154 0.38 -13.49 -2.13
N SER A 155 1.32 -13.20 -1.23
CA SER A 155 1.86 -11.84 -1.10
C SER A 155 2.71 -11.50 -2.31
N LEU A 156 2.53 -10.29 -2.84
CA LEU A 156 3.21 -9.79 -4.04
C LEU A 156 4.03 -8.55 -3.72
N ALA A 157 5.23 -8.47 -4.25
CA ALA A 157 5.96 -7.22 -4.35
C ALA A 157 5.51 -6.50 -5.63
N ILE A 158 4.95 -5.30 -5.48
CA ILE A 158 4.53 -4.44 -6.59
C ILE A 158 5.68 -3.50 -6.91
N ILE A 159 6.16 -3.50 -8.15
CA ILE A 159 7.26 -2.66 -8.62
C ILE A 159 6.71 -1.68 -9.64
N SER A 160 7.06 -0.40 -9.50
CA SER A 160 6.55 0.66 -10.36
C SER A 160 7.55 1.80 -10.52
N SER A 161 7.48 2.47 -11.67
CA SER A 161 8.20 3.71 -11.96
C SER A 161 7.32 4.92 -11.68
N PHE A 162 7.95 6.09 -11.52
CA PHE A 162 7.24 7.36 -11.54
C PHE A 162 6.60 7.59 -12.91
N LEU A 163 5.46 8.24 -12.92
CA LEU A 163 4.95 8.85 -14.14
C LEU A 163 5.76 10.12 -14.39
N TYR A 164 6.56 10.14 -15.45
CA TYR A 164 7.13 11.37 -15.95
C TYR A 164 6.15 11.93 -16.97
N GLU A 165 5.66 13.14 -16.74
CA GLU A 165 5.11 13.93 -17.83
C GLU A 165 6.29 14.39 -18.68
N SER A 166 6.32 13.94 -19.94
CA SER A 166 7.23 14.44 -20.97
C SER A 166 6.72 15.75 -21.52
#